data_c7369ef0ec4ac2d6a3f691b935b99190
#
_entry.id   c7369ef0ec4ac2d6a3f691b935b99190
#
_cell.length_a   1.000
_cell.length_b   1.000
_cell.length_c   1.000
_cell.angle_alpha   90.00
_cell.angle_beta   90.00
_cell.angle_gamma   90.00
#
_symmetry.space_group_name_H-M   'P 1'
#
loop_
_entity.id
_entity.type
_entity.pdbx_description
1 polymer ?
#
loop_
_entity_poly.entity_id
_entity_poly.type
_entity_poly.pdbx_seq_one_letter_code
_entity_poly.pdbx_strand_id
1 'polypeptide(L)'
;MYDNRYSMYVGRFQPFHEGHKWLIEKILKSDKRVCIAVMDIHESEPEKNPFKTEEVIRNISNQLKDLIDGGLVKIISIPPIESVNYGRTVGYDIIEHTPPEHIRKITATKIRRKDDINIEPLNAS
;
A
#
# COMPACT_ATOMS: atom_id res chain seq x y z
N MET A 1 11.96 16.96 11.59
CA MET A 1 11.03 17.82 10.87
C MET A 1 10.74 17.26 9.49
N TYR A 2 9.48 17.22 9.10
CA TYR A 2 9.07 16.76 7.77
C TYR A 2 9.15 17.91 6.79
N ASP A 3 9.64 17.65 5.58
CA ASP A 3 9.50 18.62 4.50
C ASP A 3 8.12 18.43 3.85
N ASN A 4 7.87 19.07 2.72
CA ASN A 4 6.59 19.01 2.07
C ASN A 4 6.42 17.78 1.17
N ARG A 5 7.41 16.91 1.10
CA ARG A 5 7.38 15.74 0.25
C ARG A 5 6.87 14.53 1.00
N TYR A 6 6.33 13.60 0.27
CA TYR A 6 5.83 12.33 0.80
C TYR A 6 6.62 11.18 0.23
N SER A 7 6.66 10.08 0.97
CA SER A 7 7.10 8.80 0.44
C SER A 7 5.87 8.10 -0.09
N MET A 8 5.86 7.77 -1.37
CA MET A 8 4.71 7.12 -1.99
C MET A 8 4.78 5.62 -1.80
N TYR A 9 3.66 5.04 -1.39
CA TYR A 9 3.50 3.59 -1.30
C TYR A 9 2.37 3.19 -2.23
N VAL A 10 2.72 2.52 -3.33
CA VAL A 10 1.78 2.12 -4.36
C VAL A 10 1.36 0.68 -4.15
N GLY A 11 0.07 0.40 -4.23
CA GLY A 11 -0.40 -0.96 -4.11
C GLY A 11 -1.87 -1.10 -4.46
N ARG A 12 -2.34 -2.34 -4.42
CA ARG A 12 -3.74 -2.66 -4.67
C ARG A 12 -4.55 -2.71 -3.38
N PHE A 13 -3.93 -3.16 -2.30
CA PHE A 13 -4.52 -3.23 -0.95
C PHE A 13 -5.85 -3.99 -0.94
N GLN A 14 -5.82 -5.22 -1.41
CA GLN A 14 -7.01 -6.06 -1.65
C GLN A 14 -6.99 -7.35 -0.81
N PRO A 15 -7.11 -7.30 0.52
CA PRO A 15 -7.35 -6.14 1.36
C PRO A 15 -6.05 -5.53 1.91
N PHE A 16 -6.22 -4.42 2.64
CA PHE A 16 -5.17 -3.84 3.43
C PHE A 16 -4.89 -4.74 4.64
N HIS A 17 -3.64 -5.11 4.86
CA HIS A 17 -3.30 -6.11 5.87
C HIS A 17 -2.02 -5.75 6.64
N GLU A 18 -1.60 -6.65 7.52
CA GLU A 18 -0.46 -6.42 8.42
C GLU A 18 0.85 -6.12 7.68
N GLY A 19 1.06 -6.73 6.52
CA GLY A 19 2.25 -6.45 5.71
C GLY A 19 2.29 -5.02 5.24
N HIS A 20 1.15 -4.48 4.84
CA HIS A 20 1.04 -3.10 4.43
C HIS A 20 1.29 -2.15 5.61
N LYS A 21 0.72 -2.47 6.77
CA LYS A 21 0.93 -1.66 7.97
C LYS A 21 2.38 -1.65 8.40
N TRP A 22 3.03 -2.80 8.35
CA TRP A 22 4.45 -2.91 8.69
C TRP A 22 5.29 -1.96 7.82
N LEU A 23 5.01 -1.96 6.52
CA LEU A 23 5.77 -1.13 5.59
C LEU A 23 5.53 0.36 5.84
N ILE A 24 4.29 0.74 6.09
CA ILE A 24 3.96 2.12 6.42
C ILE A 24 4.66 2.56 7.69
N GLU A 25 4.65 1.73 8.72
CA GLU A 25 5.33 2.03 9.97
C GLU A 25 6.83 2.19 9.77
N LYS A 26 7.42 1.38 8.92
CA LYS A 26 8.84 1.48 8.61
C LYS A 26 9.18 2.82 7.96
N ILE A 27 8.35 3.28 7.05
CA ILE A 27 8.55 4.58 6.42
C ILE A 27 8.41 5.70 7.46
N LEU A 28 7.38 5.63 8.30
CA LEU A 28 7.15 6.63 9.34
C LEU A 28 8.32 6.71 10.32
N LYS A 29 8.94 5.58 10.65
CA LYS A 29 10.10 5.55 11.55
C LYS A 29 11.32 6.24 10.96
N SER A 30 11.33 6.48 9.66
CA SER A 30 12.41 7.22 8.98
C SER A 30 12.11 8.71 8.92
N ASP A 31 11.17 9.19 9.72
CA ASP A 31 10.73 10.59 9.77
C ASP A 31 10.21 11.07 8.43
N LYS A 32 9.46 10.22 7.74
CA LYS A 32 8.86 10.55 6.45
C LYS A 32 7.35 10.40 6.54
N ARG A 33 6.64 11.23 5.77
CA ARG A 33 5.20 11.10 5.62
C ARG A 33 4.89 10.14 4.47
N VAL A 34 3.75 9.47 4.54
CA VAL A 34 3.40 8.45 3.57
C VAL A 34 2.21 8.90 2.74
N CYS A 35 2.35 8.80 1.42
CA CYS A 35 1.23 8.94 0.50
C CYS A 35 0.89 7.55 -0.02
N ILE A 36 -0.24 7.02 0.41
CA ILE A 36 -0.71 5.71 -0.03
C ILE A 36 -1.44 5.90 -1.34
N ALA A 37 -0.91 5.33 -2.42
CA ALA A 37 -1.48 5.41 -3.75
C ALA A 37 -2.22 4.11 -4.05
N VAL A 38 -3.54 4.15 -3.96
CA VAL A 38 -4.39 2.98 -4.17
C VAL A 38 -4.72 2.87 -5.65
N MET A 39 -4.32 1.74 -6.26
CA MET A 39 -4.66 1.49 -7.66
C MET A 39 -6.13 1.18 -7.82
N ASP A 40 -6.78 1.88 -8.74
CA ASP A 40 -8.17 1.67 -9.09
C ASP A 40 -8.25 0.51 -10.08
N ILE A 41 -8.19 -0.70 -9.56
CA ILE A 41 -8.00 -1.91 -10.37
C ILE A 41 -9.18 -2.87 -10.34
N HIS A 42 -10.17 -2.64 -9.49
CA HIS A 42 -11.31 -3.54 -9.36
C HIS A 42 -12.01 -3.82 -10.70
N GLU A 43 -12.28 -2.78 -11.46
CA GLU A 43 -12.99 -2.92 -12.73
C GLU A 43 -12.19 -3.67 -13.79
N SER A 44 -10.88 -3.54 -13.75
CA SER A 44 -10.00 -4.22 -14.71
C SER A 44 -9.87 -5.71 -14.43
N GLU A 45 -9.76 -6.07 -13.16
CA GLU A 45 -9.56 -7.46 -12.75
C GLU A 45 -10.34 -7.75 -11.47
N PRO A 46 -11.69 -7.79 -11.55
CA PRO A 46 -12.51 -7.94 -10.34
C PRO A 46 -12.31 -9.27 -9.60
N GLU A 47 -11.89 -10.31 -10.29
CA GLU A 47 -11.66 -11.61 -9.65
C GLU A 47 -10.47 -11.58 -8.69
N LYS A 48 -9.41 -10.89 -9.09
CA LYS A 48 -8.22 -10.74 -8.26
C LYS A 48 -8.33 -9.58 -7.28
N ASN A 49 -9.18 -8.62 -7.58
CA ASN A 49 -9.31 -7.39 -6.81
C ASN A 49 -10.79 -7.17 -6.50
N PRO A 50 -11.35 -7.94 -5.55
CA PRO A 50 -12.80 -7.95 -5.31
C PRO A 50 -13.36 -6.70 -4.66
N PHE A 51 -12.51 -5.86 -4.10
CA PHE A 51 -12.98 -4.66 -3.41
C PHE A 51 -12.92 -3.44 -4.32
N LYS A 52 -13.98 -2.66 -4.30
CA LYS A 52 -14.00 -1.39 -5.04
C LYS A 52 -13.04 -0.41 -4.38
N THR A 53 -12.52 0.52 -5.17
CA THR A 53 -11.54 1.48 -4.69
C THR A 53 -12.06 2.28 -3.50
N GLU A 54 -13.34 2.68 -3.51
CA GLU A 54 -13.91 3.42 -2.40
C GLU A 54 -13.91 2.60 -1.11
N GLU A 55 -14.15 1.30 -1.22
CA GLU A 55 -14.14 0.40 -0.07
C GLU A 55 -12.72 0.26 0.49
N VAL A 56 -11.74 0.13 -0.40
CA VAL A 56 -10.34 0.02 -0.01
C VAL A 56 -9.92 1.28 0.73
N ILE A 57 -10.20 2.44 0.17
CA ILE A 57 -9.83 3.72 0.77
C ILE A 57 -10.52 3.91 2.12
N ARG A 58 -11.78 3.57 2.21
CA ARG A 58 -12.52 3.67 3.47
C ARG A 58 -11.92 2.78 4.54
N ASN A 59 -11.58 1.55 4.18
CA ASN A 59 -10.98 0.60 5.11
C ASN A 59 -9.64 1.09 5.62
N ILE A 60 -8.77 1.56 4.72
CA ILE A 60 -7.48 2.10 5.13
C ILE A 60 -7.66 3.35 5.99
N SER A 61 -8.57 4.23 5.61
CA SER A 61 -8.85 5.46 6.35
C SER A 61 -9.30 5.17 7.77
N ASN A 62 -10.14 4.15 7.94
CA ASN A 62 -10.61 3.77 9.27
C ASN A 62 -9.47 3.21 10.12
N GLN A 63 -8.61 2.42 9.54
CA GLN A 63 -7.51 1.80 10.27
C GLN A 63 -6.39 2.78 10.61
N LEU A 64 -6.19 3.79 9.78
CA LEU A 64 -5.10 4.76 9.96
C LEU A 64 -5.60 6.16 10.29
N LYS A 65 -6.80 6.24 10.86
CA LYS A 65 -7.44 7.53 11.12
C LYS A 65 -6.54 8.52 11.87
N ASP A 66 -5.90 8.08 12.94
CA ASP A 66 -5.05 8.96 13.74
C ASP A 66 -3.86 9.50 12.96
N LEU A 67 -3.28 8.67 12.11
CA LEU A 67 -2.15 9.09 11.28
C LEU A 67 -2.59 10.08 10.21
N ILE A 68 -3.77 9.87 9.66
CA ILE A 68 -4.33 10.78 8.66
C ILE A 68 -4.67 12.12 9.30
N ASP A 69 -5.34 12.08 10.44
CA ASP A 69 -5.70 13.30 11.17
C ASP A 69 -4.46 14.07 11.60
N GLY A 70 -3.38 13.37 11.91
CA GLY A 70 -2.12 13.99 12.29
C GLY A 70 -1.26 14.47 11.13
N GLY A 71 -1.71 14.27 9.89
CA GLY A 71 -0.99 14.75 8.71
C GLY A 71 0.19 13.89 8.30
N LEU A 72 0.32 12.68 8.85
CA LEU A 72 1.43 11.79 8.54
C LEU A 72 1.13 10.85 7.38
N VAL A 73 -0.13 10.64 7.08
CA VAL A 73 -0.57 9.74 6.01
C VAL A 73 -1.61 10.45 5.15
N LYS A 74 -1.46 10.29 3.85
CA LYS A 74 -2.42 10.78 2.87
C LYS A 74 -2.76 9.62 1.94
N ILE A 75 -4.01 9.55 1.50
CA ILE A 75 -4.44 8.48 0.59
C ILE A 75 -4.93 9.11 -0.71
N ILE A 76 -4.47 8.58 -1.82
CA ILE A 76 -4.91 9.00 -3.15
C ILE A 76 -5.28 7.78 -3.98
N SER A 77 -6.12 7.98 -4.97
CA SER A 77 -6.46 6.96 -5.96
C SER A 77 -5.66 7.23 -7.23
N ILE A 78 -5.14 6.18 -7.82
CA ILE A 78 -4.41 6.27 -9.09
C ILE A 78 -4.94 5.21 -10.05
N PRO A 79 -4.81 5.42 -11.37
CA PRO A 79 -5.15 4.37 -12.32
C PRO A 79 -4.22 3.17 -12.19
N PRO A 80 -4.57 2.03 -12.77
CA PRO A 80 -3.63 0.92 -12.85
C PRO A 80 -2.35 1.37 -13.55
N ILE A 81 -1.22 1.00 -12.98
CA ILE A 81 0.08 1.38 -13.54
C ILE A 81 0.90 0.13 -13.84
N GLU A 82 1.74 0.21 -14.85
CA GLU A 82 2.67 -0.87 -15.14
C GLU A 82 4.12 -0.48 -14.85
N SER A 83 4.41 0.81 -14.76
CA SER A 83 5.77 1.25 -14.47
C SER A 83 5.77 2.64 -13.84
N VAL A 84 6.91 2.98 -13.24
CA VAL A 84 7.19 4.32 -12.72
C VAL A 84 8.39 4.85 -13.47
N ASN A 85 8.28 6.06 -13.99
CA ASN A 85 9.33 6.67 -14.81
C ASN A 85 9.76 7.98 -14.19
N TYR A 86 11.06 8.25 -14.22
CA TYR A 86 11.57 9.53 -13.71
C TYR A 86 12.76 9.99 -14.55
N GLY A 87 12.96 11.29 -14.58
CA GLY A 87 14.07 11.88 -15.30
C GLY A 87 15.35 11.90 -14.46
N ARG A 88 16.50 12.07 -15.13
CA ARG A 88 17.81 12.02 -14.47
C ARG A 88 17.98 12.96 -13.30
N THR A 89 17.34 14.10 -13.37
CA THR A 89 17.56 15.16 -12.38
C THR A 89 16.48 15.26 -11.31
N VAL A 90 15.51 14.31 -11.30
CA VAL A 90 14.40 14.39 -10.37
C VAL A 90 14.81 14.04 -8.94
N GLY A 91 15.74 13.10 -8.79
CA GLY A 91 16.27 12.79 -7.46
C GLY A 91 15.33 11.96 -6.58
N TYR A 92 14.47 11.17 -7.18
CA TYR A 92 13.66 10.24 -6.39
C TYR A 92 14.46 8.99 -6.05
N ASP A 93 14.26 8.52 -4.82
CA ASP A 93 14.78 7.22 -4.41
C ASP A 93 13.72 6.16 -4.69
N ILE A 94 14.15 5.03 -5.23
CA ILE A 94 13.28 3.87 -5.39
C ILE A 94 13.70 2.88 -4.31
N ILE A 95 12.83 2.70 -3.32
CA ILE A 95 13.17 1.94 -2.13
C ILE A 95 12.31 0.69 -2.04
N GLU A 96 12.96 -0.46 -1.95
CA GLU A 96 12.27 -1.72 -1.73
C GLU A 96 12.33 -2.08 -0.26
N HIS A 97 11.20 -2.47 0.31
CA HIS A 97 11.11 -2.93 1.69
C HIS A 97 10.71 -4.40 1.69
N THR A 98 11.50 -5.20 2.40
CA THR A 98 11.20 -6.62 2.52
C THR A 98 10.72 -6.91 3.93
N PRO A 99 9.44 -7.24 4.14
CA PRO A 99 8.96 -7.57 5.47
C PRO A 99 9.65 -8.82 6.00
N PRO A 100 9.79 -8.94 7.33
CA PRO A 100 10.30 -10.18 7.92
C PRO A 100 9.43 -11.37 7.53
N GLU A 101 10.04 -12.54 7.52
CA GLU A 101 9.33 -13.74 7.10
C GLU A 101 8.04 -13.98 7.87
N HIS A 102 8.04 -13.72 9.17
CA HIS A 102 6.85 -13.95 9.99
C HIS A 102 5.67 -13.06 9.55
N ILE A 103 5.95 -11.84 9.11
CA ILE A 103 4.91 -10.95 8.60
C ILE A 103 4.36 -11.47 7.27
N ARG A 104 5.26 -11.81 6.34
CA ARG A 104 4.84 -12.32 5.02
C ARG A 104 4.05 -13.61 5.15
N LYS A 105 4.50 -14.49 6.03
CA LYS A 105 3.89 -15.80 6.22
C LYS A 105 2.47 -15.68 6.78
N ILE A 106 2.29 -14.84 7.78
CA ILE A 106 0.99 -14.65 8.41
C ILE A 106 -0.01 -14.06 7.42
N THR A 107 0.39 -13.02 6.72
CA THR A 107 -0.52 -12.35 5.78
C THR A 107 -0.87 -13.23 4.60
N ALA A 108 0.07 -13.99 4.07
CA ALA A 108 -0.20 -14.91 2.98
C ALA A 108 -1.21 -15.97 3.38
N THR A 109 -1.05 -16.55 4.56
CA THR A 109 -1.96 -17.57 5.08
C THR A 109 -3.36 -17.00 5.27
N LYS A 110 -3.44 -15.81 5.86
CA LYS A 110 -4.70 -15.14 6.11
C LYS A 110 -5.46 -14.87 4.82
N ILE A 111 -4.78 -14.39 3.80
CA ILE A 111 -5.39 -14.09 2.51
C ILE A 111 -5.90 -15.38 1.86
N ARG A 112 -5.10 -16.43 1.86
CA ARG A 112 -5.50 -17.70 1.28
C ARG A 112 -6.75 -18.27 1.93
N ARG A 113 -6.82 -18.24 3.25
CA ARG A 113 -7.97 -18.75 3.99
C ARG A 113 -9.24 -17.98 3.64
N LYS A 114 -9.11 -16.67 3.52
CA LYS A 114 -10.25 -15.81 3.30
C LYS A 114 -10.85 -16.02 1.93
N ASP A 115 -10.01 -16.08 0.91
CA ASP A 115 -10.48 -16.04 -0.47
C ASP A 115 -10.49 -17.41 -1.15
N ASP A 116 -9.81 -18.38 -0.57
CA ASP A 116 -9.67 -19.70 -1.18
C ASP A 116 -9.19 -19.60 -2.62
N ILE A 117 -8.31 -18.65 -2.88
CA ILE A 117 -7.78 -18.37 -4.21
C ILE A 117 -6.28 -18.60 -4.18
N ASN A 118 -5.74 -19.01 -5.32
CA ASN A 118 -4.30 -19.11 -5.48
C ASN A 118 -3.73 -17.71 -5.63
N ILE A 119 -3.34 -17.12 -4.53
CA ILE A 119 -2.91 -15.74 -4.48
C ILE A 119 -1.42 -15.63 -4.73
N GLU A 120 -1.03 -14.64 -5.51
CA GLU A 120 0.37 -14.36 -5.76
C GLU A 120 1.08 -13.90 -4.49
N PRO A 121 2.42 -14.01 -4.45
CA PRO A 121 3.18 -13.56 -3.31
C PRO A 121 2.90 -12.12 -2.93
N LEU A 122 3.16 -11.80 -1.68
CA LEU A 122 2.83 -10.50 -1.12
C LEU A 122 3.55 -9.33 -1.77
N ASN A 123 4.57 -9.57 -2.54
CA ASN A 123 5.21 -8.51 -3.28
C ASN A 123 4.27 -7.81 -4.26
N ALA A 124 3.10 -8.37 -4.45
CA ALA A 124 2.08 -7.75 -5.30
C ALA A 124 1.35 -6.60 -4.62
N SER A 125 1.61 -6.35 -3.37
CA SER A 125 0.90 -5.32 -2.64
C SER A 125 1.02 -3.91 -3.26
#